data_d46897db1501aa21190ce8e1810a2e14
#
_entry.id   d46897db1501aa21190ce8e1810a2e14
#
_cell.length_a   1.000
_cell.length_b   1.000
_cell.length_c   1.000
_cell.angle_alpha   90.00
_cell.angle_beta   90.00
_cell.angle_gamma   90.00
#
_symmetry.space_group_name_H-M   'P 1'
#
loop_
_entity.id
_entity.type
_entity.pdbx_description
1 polymer ?
#
loop_
_entity_poly.entity_id
_entity_poly.type
_entity_poly.pdbx_seq_one_letter_code
_entity_poly.pdbx_strand_id
1 'polypeptide(L)'
;MESTGQPYLDRVFAASSTEESRRLYDQWAATYDSDMQKHDFTAPRLVAEGVARGLKLNHLHRDQDKVLKGLRIADAGCGTGTVGNELAKMGAEDIDGLDISEGMLEVARKSGAYSGLKVADLTKKLDFDDGEYDALTCCGTFTHGHLGPEPLVDFVRIVKSGGVVVATVLDSHWVEKGFEAEVKRLEEAGACAIVENKVHQYRKDAGGGRILILRSI
;
A
#
# COMPACT_ATOMS: atom_id res chain seq x y z
N MET A 1 -15.35 -14.22 -12.79
CA MET A 1 -14.28 -14.35 -11.80
C MET A 1 -14.56 -15.61 -10.98
N GLU A 2 -13.60 -16.51 -10.80
CA GLU A 2 -13.79 -17.65 -9.90
C GLU A 2 -13.86 -17.15 -8.45
N SER A 3 -14.65 -17.82 -7.60
CA SER A 3 -14.77 -17.44 -6.18
C SER A 3 -13.43 -17.61 -5.47
N THR A 4 -13.04 -16.64 -4.66
CA THR A 4 -11.81 -16.71 -3.84
C THR A 4 -11.98 -17.64 -2.62
N GLY A 5 -13.20 -18.13 -2.36
CA GLY A 5 -13.55 -18.88 -1.15
C GLY A 5 -13.71 -18.01 0.11
N GLN A 6 -13.55 -16.69 -0.02
CA GLN A 6 -13.76 -15.70 1.03
C GLN A 6 -14.91 -14.74 0.63
N PRO A 7 -16.08 -14.82 1.29
CA PRO A 7 -17.29 -14.11 0.85
C PRO A 7 -17.14 -12.57 0.81
N TYR A 8 -16.44 -11.98 1.76
CA TYR A 8 -16.20 -10.53 1.74
C TYR A 8 -15.26 -10.11 0.61
N LEU A 9 -14.20 -10.88 0.34
CA LEU A 9 -13.27 -10.60 -0.74
C LEU A 9 -13.98 -10.67 -2.11
N ASP A 10 -14.82 -11.69 -2.33
CA ASP A 10 -15.62 -11.82 -3.55
C ASP A 10 -16.57 -10.62 -3.74
N ARG A 11 -17.21 -10.15 -2.65
CA ARG A 11 -18.10 -8.99 -2.68
C ARG A 11 -17.36 -7.69 -2.95
N VAL A 12 -16.20 -7.50 -2.31
CA VAL A 12 -15.37 -6.30 -2.52
C VAL A 12 -14.85 -6.25 -3.96
N PHE A 13 -14.43 -7.39 -4.52
CA PHE A 13 -13.99 -7.45 -5.92
C PHE A 13 -15.12 -7.20 -6.92
N ALA A 14 -16.38 -7.45 -6.54
CA ALA A 14 -17.56 -7.17 -7.35
C ALA A 14 -18.16 -5.79 -7.09
N ALA A 15 -17.63 -5.02 -6.15
CA ALA A 15 -18.15 -3.70 -5.80
C ALA A 15 -18.16 -2.76 -7.01
N SER A 16 -19.26 -2.06 -7.21
CA SER A 16 -19.51 -1.20 -8.37
C SER A 16 -19.18 0.28 -8.10
N SER A 17 -18.90 0.62 -6.85
CA SER A 17 -18.58 2.00 -6.44
C SER A 17 -17.66 2.04 -5.21
N THR A 18 -16.96 3.15 -5.06
CA THR A 18 -16.13 3.45 -3.89
C THR A 18 -16.94 3.41 -2.58
N GLU A 19 -18.17 3.90 -2.59
CA GLU A 19 -19.05 3.89 -1.42
C GLU A 19 -19.48 2.45 -1.03
N GLU A 20 -19.72 1.60 -2.01
CA GLU A 20 -20.00 0.19 -1.76
C GLU A 20 -18.79 -0.53 -1.18
N SER A 21 -17.61 -0.32 -1.75
CA SER A 21 -16.35 -0.85 -1.23
C SER A 21 -16.12 -0.40 0.22
N ARG A 22 -16.29 0.88 0.53
CA ARG A 22 -16.15 1.42 1.89
C ARG A 22 -17.07 0.69 2.86
N ARG A 23 -18.36 0.52 2.55
CA ARG A 23 -19.31 -0.18 3.42
C ARG A 23 -18.95 -1.64 3.65
N LEU A 24 -18.45 -2.31 2.62
CA LEU A 24 -18.02 -3.70 2.73
C LEU A 24 -16.79 -3.83 3.64
N TYR A 25 -15.84 -2.93 3.53
CA TYR A 25 -14.67 -2.89 4.42
C TYR A 25 -15.05 -2.53 5.86
N ASP A 26 -15.96 -1.58 6.09
CA ASP A 26 -16.48 -1.28 7.43
C ASP A 26 -17.09 -2.55 8.08
N GLN A 27 -17.85 -3.35 7.32
CA GLN A 27 -18.45 -4.60 7.82
C GLN A 27 -17.40 -5.70 8.05
N TRP A 28 -16.34 -5.73 7.24
CA TRP A 28 -15.33 -6.79 7.27
C TRP A 28 -14.22 -6.53 8.29
N ALA A 29 -14.03 -5.30 8.73
CA ALA A 29 -12.89 -4.86 9.53
C ALA A 29 -12.59 -5.76 10.73
N ALA A 30 -13.62 -6.23 11.45
CA ALA A 30 -13.44 -7.04 12.66
C ALA A 30 -12.83 -8.44 12.41
N THR A 31 -12.97 -9.00 11.21
CA THR A 31 -12.49 -10.35 10.87
C THR A 31 -11.44 -10.35 9.77
N TYR A 32 -11.15 -9.19 9.18
CA TYR A 32 -10.26 -9.03 8.04
C TYR A 32 -8.92 -9.74 8.23
N ASP A 33 -8.21 -9.45 9.32
CA ASP A 33 -6.88 -10.00 9.56
C ASP A 33 -6.89 -11.53 9.68
N SER A 34 -7.88 -12.09 10.39
CA SER A 34 -8.02 -13.54 10.53
C SER A 34 -8.35 -14.23 9.22
N ASP A 35 -9.13 -13.56 8.36
CA ASP A 35 -9.46 -14.08 7.05
C ASP A 35 -8.26 -14.00 6.10
N MET A 36 -7.51 -12.91 6.11
CA MET A 36 -6.30 -12.76 5.29
C MET A 36 -5.17 -13.71 5.71
N GLN A 37 -5.06 -14.04 7.00
CA GLN A 37 -4.11 -15.06 7.47
C GLN A 37 -4.36 -16.44 6.84
N LYS A 38 -5.61 -16.84 6.63
CA LYS A 38 -5.96 -18.12 5.99
C LYS A 38 -5.46 -18.21 4.54
N HIS A 39 -5.21 -17.06 3.90
CA HIS A 39 -4.74 -16.94 2.52
C HIS A 39 -3.22 -16.73 2.39
N ASP A 40 -2.45 -16.92 3.46
CA ASP A 40 -0.99 -16.70 3.49
C ASP A 40 -0.59 -15.33 2.88
N PHE A 41 -1.29 -14.25 3.29
CA PHE A 41 -1.07 -12.93 2.74
C PHE A 41 0.22 -12.29 3.31
N THR A 42 1.30 -12.40 2.56
CA THR A 42 2.65 -11.94 2.95
C THR A 42 3.02 -10.55 2.39
N ALA A 43 2.14 -9.94 1.60
CA ALA A 43 2.40 -8.65 0.97
C ALA A 43 2.76 -7.52 1.95
N PRO A 44 2.15 -7.38 3.15
CA PRO A 44 2.51 -6.32 4.08
C PRO A 44 4.01 -6.32 4.44
N ARG A 45 4.57 -7.50 4.72
CA ARG A 45 6.00 -7.64 5.01
C ARG A 45 6.87 -7.30 3.80
N LEU A 46 6.50 -7.78 2.60
CA LEU A 46 7.25 -7.50 1.36
C LEU A 46 7.26 -6.01 1.02
N VAL A 47 6.16 -5.30 1.30
CA VAL A 47 6.05 -3.84 1.10
C VAL A 47 6.93 -3.11 2.09
N ALA A 48 6.89 -3.44 3.38
CA ALA A 48 7.75 -2.84 4.39
C ALA A 48 9.25 -3.05 4.09
N GLU A 49 9.65 -4.27 3.73
CA GLU A 49 11.00 -4.58 3.24
C GLU A 49 11.34 -3.81 1.96
N GLY A 50 10.34 -3.56 1.10
CA GLY A 50 10.44 -2.77 -0.13
C GLY A 50 10.89 -1.34 0.13
N VAL A 51 10.43 -0.72 1.23
CA VAL A 51 10.87 0.62 1.63
C VAL A 51 12.38 0.65 1.87
N ALA A 52 12.88 -0.30 2.66
CA ALA A 52 14.33 -0.39 2.95
C ALA A 52 15.15 -0.65 1.67
N ARG A 53 14.68 -1.56 0.80
CA ARG A 53 15.34 -1.84 -0.50
C ARG A 53 15.35 -0.62 -1.40
N GLY A 54 14.18 0.02 -1.54
CA GLY A 54 14.03 1.21 -2.38
C GLY A 54 14.91 2.37 -1.93
N LEU A 55 15.01 2.64 -0.64
CA LEU A 55 15.86 3.67 -0.06
C LEU A 55 17.35 3.26 0.04
N LYS A 56 17.70 2.02 -0.37
CA LYS A 56 19.06 1.46 -0.26
C LYS A 56 19.61 1.50 1.17
N LEU A 57 18.75 1.26 2.16
CA LEU A 57 19.15 1.22 3.56
C LEU A 57 19.85 -0.12 3.84
N ASN A 58 21.16 -0.06 4.07
CA ASN A 58 21.98 -1.24 4.36
C ASN A 58 21.91 -1.58 5.85
N HIS A 59 21.61 -2.83 6.17
CA HIS A 59 21.66 -3.39 7.52
C HIS A 59 23.06 -3.31 8.18
N LEU A 60 24.10 -3.02 7.42
CA LEU A 60 25.50 -3.02 7.89
C LEU A 60 25.87 -1.88 8.85
N HIS A 61 25.03 -0.83 8.95
CA HIS A 61 25.34 0.38 9.73
C HIS A 61 24.25 0.83 10.71
N ARG A 62 23.16 0.07 10.84
CA ARG A 62 22.08 0.33 11.80
C ARG A 62 21.73 -0.97 12.52
N ASP A 63 21.21 -0.85 13.76
CA ASP A 63 20.55 -1.99 14.42
C ASP A 63 19.60 -2.62 13.42
N GLN A 64 19.77 -3.92 13.15
CA GLN A 64 19.04 -4.64 12.08
C GLN A 64 17.51 -4.47 12.20
N ASP A 65 17.03 -4.22 13.42
CA ASP A 65 15.61 -4.07 13.74
C ASP A 65 15.09 -2.63 13.66
N LYS A 66 15.94 -1.64 13.28
CA LYS A 66 15.58 -0.20 13.29
C LYS A 66 16.01 0.54 12.02
N VAL A 67 15.99 -0.14 10.90
CA VAL A 67 16.47 0.44 9.61
C VAL A 67 15.61 1.61 9.13
N LEU A 68 14.31 1.67 9.52
CA LEU A 68 13.37 2.72 9.13
C LEU A 68 13.26 3.85 10.18
N LYS A 69 14.07 3.83 11.23
CA LYS A 69 14.02 4.86 12.27
C LYS A 69 14.30 6.26 11.72
N GLY A 70 13.46 7.21 12.12
CA GLY A 70 13.54 8.61 11.72
C GLY A 70 13.00 8.92 10.33
N LEU A 71 12.37 7.95 9.65
CA LEU A 71 11.63 8.19 8.42
C LEU A 71 10.18 8.55 8.74
N ARG A 72 9.64 9.52 8.00
CA ARG A 72 8.21 9.82 7.96
C ARG A 72 7.57 9.07 6.80
N ILE A 73 6.59 8.21 7.09
CA ILE A 73 6.01 7.27 6.13
C ILE A 73 4.50 7.47 6.03
N ALA A 74 3.95 7.54 4.82
CA ALA A 74 2.51 7.45 4.58
C ALA A 74 2.16 6.00 4.22
N ASP A 75 1.06 5.48 4.78
CA ASP A 75 0.49 4.16 4.44
C ASP A 75 -0.90 4.36 3.83
N ALA A 76 -0.97 4.36 2.50
CA ALA A 76 -2.17 4.66 1.71
C ALA A 76 -3.00 3.40 1.49
N GLY A 77 -4.26 3.42 1.96
CA GLY A 77 -5.09 2.22 2.06
C GLY A 77 -4.59 1.30 3.18
N CYS A 78 -4.34 1.87 4.36
CA CYS A 78 -3.68 1.17 5.47
C CYS A 78 -4.53 0.03 6.07
N GLY A 79 -5.85 0.00 5.80
CA GLY A 79 -6.76 -1.01 6.28
C GLY A 79 -6.72 -1.15 7.80
N THR A 80 -6.58 -2.39 8.28
CA THR A 80 -6.45 -2.74 9.70
C THR A 80 -5.07 -2.47 10.29
N GLY A 81 -4.12 -1.97 9.46
CA GLY A 81 -2.78 -1.59 9.92
C GLY A 81 -1.70 -2.67 9.80
N THR A 82 -1.91 -3.68 8.97
CA THR A 82 -0.94 -4.77 8.82
C THR A 82 0.42 -4.31 8.29
N VAL A 83 0.45 -3.34 7.34
CA VAL A 83 1.70 -2.75 6.83
C VAL A 83 2.37 -1.90 7.91
N GLY A 84 1.61 -1.05 8.61
CA GLY A 84 2.14 -0.22 9.70
C GLY A 84 2.81 -1.06 10.78
N ASN A 85 2.23 -2.22 11.12
CA ASN A 85 2.85 -3.17 12.06
C ASN A 85 4.19 -3.70 11.56
N GLU A 86 4.32 -4.03 10.28
CA GLU A 86 5.59 -4.49 9.70
C GLU A 86 6.64 -3.36 9.64
N LEU A 87 6.22 -2.15 9.28
CA LEU A 87 7.08 -0.95 9.32
C LEU A 87 7.58 -0.66 10.73
N ALA A 88 6.70 -0.73 11.74
CA ALA A 88 7.06 -0.53 13.14
C ALA A 88 8.07 -1.57 13.65
N LYS A 89 7.94 -2.85 13.27
CA LYS A 89 8.94 -3.90 13.55
C LYS A 89 10.32 -3.55 12.98
N MET A 90 10.36 -2.82 11.85
CA MET A 90 11.59 -2.32 11.23
C MET A 90 12.05 -0.96 11.78
N GLY A 91 11.42 -0.47 12.85
CA GLY A 91 11.81 0.72 13.60
C GLY A 91 11.20 2.02 13.10
N ALA A 92 10.18 2.00 12.23
CA ALA A 92 9.44 3.20 11.89
C ALA A 92 8.63 3.68 13.11
N GLU A 93 8.72 4.99 13.41
CA GLU A 93 8.06 5.61 14.57
C GLU A 93 7.09 6.73 14.15
N ASP A 94 7.15 7.20 12.90
CA ASP A 94 6.31 8.28 12.35
C ASP A 94 5.60 7.77 11.09
N ILE A 95 4.40 7.20 11.29
CA ILE A 95 3.59 6.60 10.23
C ILE A 95 2.20 7.24 10.23
N ASP A 96 1.82 7.86 9.12
CA ASP A 96 0.46 8.32 8.88
C ASP A 96 -0.31 7.29 8.05
N GLY A 97 -1.40 6.74 8.60
CA GLY A 97 -2.27 5.80 7.92
C GLY A 97 -3.49 6.48 7.30
N LEU A 98 -3.79 6.14 6.05
CA LEU A 98 -4.90 6.68 5.27
C LEU A 98 -5.79 5.55 4.81
N ASP A 99 -7.08 5.61 5.08
CA ASP A 99 -8.06 4.66 4.55
C ASP A 99 -9.43 5.32 4.36
N ILE A 100 -10.24 4.81 3.47
CA ILE A 100 -11.61 5.32 3.26
C ILE A 100 -12.59 4.78 4.30
N SER A 101 -12.28 3.64 4.94
CA SER A 101 -13.11 2.93 5.91
C SER A 101 -12.74 3.35 7.34
N GLU A 102 -13.66 4.02 8.03
CA GLU A 102 -13.48 4.33 9.45
C GLU A 102 -13.40 3.05 10.29
N GLY A 103 -14.15 2.00 9.92
CA GLY A 103 -14.11 0.71 10.61
C GLY A 103 -12.72 0.07 10.55
N MET A 104 -12.03 0.17 9.39
CA MET A 104 -10.65 -0.27 9.26
C MET A 104 -9.71 0.56 10.14
N LEU A 105 -9.83 1.89 10.11
CA LEU A 105 -9.02 2.79 10.93
C LEU A 105 -9.20 2.56 12.44
N GLU A 106 -10.41 2.20 12.88
CA GLU A 106 -10.66 1.82 14.29
C GLU A 106 -9.85 0.58 14.71
N VAL A 107 -9.68 -0.39 13.79
CA VAL A 107 -8.83 -1.56 14.04
C VAL A 107 -7.35 -1.16 14.01
N ALA A 108 -6.93 -0.40 12.99
CA ALA A 108 -5.55 0.10 12.86
C ALA A 108 -5.09 0.87 14.10
N ARG A 109 -5.97 1.70 14.68
CA ARG A 109 -5.68 2.49 15.90
C ARG A 109 -5.26 1.62 17.08
N LYS A 110 -5.81 0.41 17.20
CA LYS A 110 -5.49 -0.53 18.29
C LYS A 110 -4.10 -1.13 18.19
N SER A 111 -3.49 -1.09 17.02
CA SER A 111 -2.12 -1.60 16.81
C SER A 111 -1.06 -0.74 17.50
N GLY A 112 -1.32 0.56 17.65
CA GLY A 112 -0.36 1.54 18.18
C GLY A 112 0.81 1.84 17.22
N ALA A 113 0.78 1.36 15.97
CA ALA A 113 1.85 1.56 14.99
C ALA A 113 1.82 2.95 14.33
N TYR A 114 0.67 3.62 14.32
CA TYR A 114 0.48 4.89 13.59
C TYR A 114 0.54 6.10 14.51
N SER A 115 1.24 7.14 14.05
CA SER A 115 1.27 8.48 14.66
C SER A 115 -0.01 9.26 14.33
N GLY A 116 -0.55 9.08 13.12
CA GLY A 116 -1.79 9.67 12.64
C GLY A 116 -2.63 8.68 11.84
N LEU A 117 -3.95 8.79 11.93
CA LEU A 117 -4.91 8.02 11.12
C LEU A 117 -5.98 8.97 10.60
N LYS A 118 -6.15 9.00 9.27
CA LYS A 118 -7.09 9.91 8.59
C LYS A 118 -7.97 9.15 7.60
N VAL A 119 -9.26 9.49 7.58
CA VAL A 119 -10.14 9.07 6.49
C VAL A 119 -9.72 9.79 5.22
N ALA A 120 -9.39 9.04 4.17
CA ALA A 120 -8.98 9.59 2.89
C ALA A 120 -9.50 8.74 1.72
N ASP A 121 -10.00 9.43 0.71
CA ASP A 121 -10.41 8.85 -0.56
C ASP A 121 -9.24 8.99 -1.56
N LEU A 122 -8.56 7.89 -1.83
CA LEU A 122 -7.38 7.87 -2.70
C LEU A 122 -7.71 8.15 -4.18
N THR A 123 -9.00 8.26 -4.55
CA THR A 123 -9.41 8.75 -5.88
C THR A 123 -9.28 10.26 -6.01
N LYS A 124 -9.03 10.95 -4.91
CA LYS A 124 -8.91 12.41 -4.83
C LYS A 124 -7.49 12.82 -4.50
N LYS A 125 -7.15 14.05 -4.82
CA LYS A 125 -5.88 14.65 -4.41
C LYS A 125 -5.77 14.59 -2.88
N LEU A 126 -4.66 14.07 -2.39
CA LEU A 126 -4.37 14.01 -0.96
C LEU A 126 -3.98 15.40 -0.42
N ASP A 127 -4.51 15.73 0.75
CA ASP A 127 -4.25 17.00 1.45
C ASP A 127 -2.94 16.91 2.25
N PHE A 128 -1.84 16.83 1.48
CA PHE A 128 -0.47 16.84 1.97
C PHE A 128 0.39 17.70 1.05
N ASP A 129 1.44 18.28 1.61
CA ASP A 129 2.42 19.05 0.86
C ASP A 129 3.25 18.17 -0.09
N ASP A 130 3.82 18.79 -1.13
CA ASP A 130 4.76 18.12 -2.02
C ASP A 130 6.03 17.76 -1.24
N GLY A 131 6.47 16.50 -1.37
CA GLY A 131 7.69 16.05 -0.69
C GLY A 131 7.59 15.99 0.84
N GLU A 132 6.43 15.69 1.39
CA GLU A 132 6.21 15.63 2.84
C GLU A 132 6.78 14.34 3.47
N TYR A 133 6.77 13.22 2.74
CA TYR A 133 7.13 11.90 3.23
C TYR A 133 8.45 11.37 2.67
N ASP A 134 9.19 10.59 3.46
CA ASP A 134 10.38 9.87 2.99
C ASP A 134 10.01 8.63 2.20
N ALA A 135 8.86 8.02 2.51
CA ALA A 135 8.31 6.89 1.78
C ALA A 135 6.78 6.87 1.83
N LEU A 136 6.17 6.23 0.83
CA LEU A 136 4.75 5.88 0.84
C LEU A 136 4.59 4.40 0.55
N THR A 137 3.72 3.73 1.31
CA THR A 137 3.29 2.35 1.08
C THR A 137 1.84 2.29 0.62
N CYS A 138 1.51 1.32 -0.26
CA CYS A 138 0.14 1.04 -0.68
C CYS A 138 -0.02 -0.45 -0.94
N CYS A 139 -0.64 -1.17 -0.01
CA CYS A 139 -0.73 -2.62 -0.05
C CYS A 139 -2.17 -3.11 -0.17
N GLY A 140 -2.45 -3.97 -1.17
CA GLY A 140 -3.76 -4.58 -1.35
C GLY A 140 -4.84 -3.66 -1.94
N THR A 141 -4.50 -2.43 -2.32
CA THR A 141 -5.44 -1.43 -2.83
C THR A 141 -5.58 -1.48 -4.36
N PHE A 142 -4.51 -1.77 -5.10
CA PHE A 142 -4.55 -1.88 -6.56
C PHE A 142 -4.95 -3.30 -7.00
N THR A 143 -6.23 -3.62 -6.82
CA THR A 143 -6.85 -4.90 -7.13
C THR A 143 -8.22 -4.72 -7.78
N HIS A 144 -8.90 -5.82 -8.16
CA HIS A 144 -10.25 -5.78 -8.73
C HIS A 144 -11.24 -5.08 -7.79
N GLY A 145 -12.17 -4.32 -8.38
CA GLY A 145 -13.16 -3.53 -7.63
C GLY A 145 -12.62 -2.27 -6.97
N HIS A 146 -11.32 -1.96 -7.15
CA HIS A 146 -10.65 -0.82 -6.54
C HIS A 146 -10.05 0.12 -7.59
N LEU A 147 -8.99 0.84 -7.17
CA LEU A 147 -8.37 1.94 -7.92
C LEU A 147 -7.58 1.46 -9.14
N GLY A 148 -7.58 2.28 -10.18
CA GLY A 148 -6.59 2.23 -11.25
C GLY A 148 -5.26 2.88 -10.84
N PRO A 149 -4.41 3.24 -11.82
CA PRO A 149 -3.08 3.81 -11.56
C PRO A 149 -3.09 5.30 -11.20
N GLU A 150 -4.23 5.99 -11.29
CA GLU A 150 -4.37 7.44 -11.13
C GLU A 150 -3.76 7.98 -9.83
N PRO A 151 -3.89 7.30 -8.67
CA PRO A 151 -3.29 7.77 -7.43
C PRO A 151 -1.75 7.83 -7.43
N LEU A 152 -1.07 7.13 -8.36
CA LEU A 152 0.41 7.10 -8.41
C LEU A 152 1.00 8.50 -8.60
N VAL A 153 0.32 9.37 -9.34
CA VAL A 153 0.74 10.77 -9.54
C VAL A 153 0.87 11.48 -8.20
N ASP A 154 -0.16 11.34 -7.38
CA ASP A 154 -0.23 12.03 -6.09
C ASP A 154 0.70 11.37 -5.06
N PHE A 155 0.85 10.06 -5.11
CA PHE A 155 1.81 9.33 -4.26
C PHE A 155 3.25 9.77 -4.52
N VAL A 156 3.63 9.92 -5.80
CA VAL A 156 4.96 10.42 -6.17
C VAL A 156 5.13 11.88 -5.73
N ARG A 157 4.10 12.72 -5.85
CA ARG A 157 4.11 14.13 -5.47
C ARG A 157 4.42 14.34 -3.99
N ILE A 158 3.73 13.60 -3.10
CA ILE A 158 3.87 13.78 -1.65
C ILE A 158 5.14 13.14 -1.07
N VAL A 159 5.87 12.37 -1.86
CA VAL A 159 7.14 11.75 -1.47
C VAL A 159 8.30 12.67 -1.87
N LYS A 160 9.24 12.87 -0.96
CA LYS A 160 10.46 13.67 -1.16
C LYS A 160 11.26 13.18 -2.35
N SER A 161 11.97 14.07 -3.04
CA SER A 161 12.98 13.67 -4.03
C SER A 161 13.98 12.70 -3.39
N GLY A 162 14.21 11.57 -4.05
CA GLY A 162 15.00 10.44 -3.54
C GLY A 162 14.24 9.46 -2.64
N GLY A 163 13.05 9.82 -2.17
CA GLY A 163 12.16 8.94 -1.42
C GLY A 163 11.48 7.89 -2.32
N VAL A 164 10.69 7.01 -1.76
CA VAL A 164 10.11 5.87 -2.50
C VAL A 164 8.62 5.67 -2.28
N VAL A 165 7.93 5.28 -3.36
CA VAL A 165 6.58 4.72 -3.32
C VAL A 165 6.71 3.21 -3.49
N VAL A 166 6.13 2.44 -2.57
CA VAL A 166 6.12 0.96 -2.62
C VAL A 166 4.68 0.48 -2.65
N ALA A 167 4.27 -0.14 -3.74
CA ALA A 167 2.90 -0.59 -3.91
C ALA A 167 2.81 -2.05 -4.34
N THR A 168 1.71 -2.71 -3.97
CA THR A 168 1.32 -3.97 -4.58
C THR A 168 0.28 -3.73 -5.66
N VAL A 169 0.45 -4.37 -6.82
CA VAL A 169 -0.52 -4.34 -7.92
C VAL A 169 -0.80 -5.77 -8.34
N LEU A 170 -2.07 -6.19 -8.32
CA LEU A 170 -2.45 -7.51 -8.82
C LEU A 170 -2.09 -7.62 -10.30
N ASP A 171 -1.47 -8.75 -10.73
CA ASP A 171 -0.88 -8.84 -12.08
C ASP A 171 -1.93 -8.72 -13.20
N SER A 172 -3.12 -9.31 -13.02
CA SER A 172 -4.24 -9.10 -13.94
C SER A 172 -4.66 -7.63 -14.01
N HIS A 173 -4.71 -6.95 -12.86
CA HIS A 173 -5.08 -5.55 -12.75
C HIS A 173 -4.05 -4.61 -13.41
N TRP A 174 -2.76 -4.96 -13.32
CA TRP A 174 -1.67 -4.27 -14.01
C TRP A 174 -1.91 -4.14 -15.51
N VAL A 175 -2.32 -5.24 -16.13
CA VAL A 175 -2.61 -5.27 -17.58
C VAL A 175 -3.93 -4.55 -17.89
N GLU A 176 -5.01 -4.87 -17.14
CA GLU A 176 -6.36 -4.39 -17.43
C GLU A 176 -6.53 -2.89 -17.23
N LYS A 177 -5.83 -2.29 -16.26
CA LYS A 177 -5.98 -0.89 -15.86
C LYS A 177 -4.90 0.05 -16.37
N GLY A 178 -3.94 -0.48 -17.15
CA GLY A 178 -2.92 0.36 -17.80
C GLY A 178 -1.85 0.92 -16.86
N PHE A 179 -1.53 0.22 -15.76
CA PHE A 179 -0.47 0.64 -14.84
C PHE A 179 0.88 0.82 -15.54
N GLU A 180 1.21 -0.05 -16.49
CA GLU A 180 2.46 0.06 -17.25
C GLU A 180 2.58 1.38 -17.99
N ALA A 181 1.49 1.79 -18.66
CA ALA A 181 1.46 3.05 -19.40
C ALA A 181 1.60 4.26 -18.47
N GLU A 182 0.93 4.24 -17.31
CA GLU A 182 1.02 5.34 -16.35
C GLU A 182 2.39 5.44 -15.69
N VAL A 183 2.98 4.31 -15.26
CA VAL A 183 4.32 4.29 -14.69
C VAL A 183 5.35 4.80 -15.69
N LYS A 184 5.25 4.37 -16.96
CA LYS A 184 6.11 4.85 -18.04
C LYS A 184 5.93 6.35 -18.28
N ARG A 185 4.69 6.85 -18.28
CA ARG A 185 4.39 8.29 -18.43
C ARG A 185 5.04 9.11 -17.32
N LEU A 186 4.97 8.64 -16.05
CA LEU A 186 5.59 9.30 -14.90
C LEU A 186 7.13 9.31 -15.03
N GLU A 187 7.71 8.22 -15.50
CA GLU A 187 9.16 8.12 -15.73
C GLU A 187 9.62 9.04 -16.87
N GLU A 188 8.91 9.05 -18.01
CA GLU A 188 9.18 9.95 -19.13
C GLU A 188 9.00 11.44 -18.77
N ALA A 189 8.10 11.75 -17.84
CA ALA A 189 7.92 13.09 -17.28
C ALA A 189 9.02 13.49 -16.28
N GLY A 190 9.92 12.59 -15.93
CA GLY A 190 10.96 12.83 -14.94
C GLY A 190 10.44 12.92 -13.50
N ALA A 191 9.22 12.46 -13.23
CA ALA A 191 8.64 12.50 -11.89
C ALA A 191 9.15 11.36 -11.00
N CYS A 192 9.46 10.21 -11.58
CA CYS A 192 10.00 9.06 -10.85
C CYS A 192 10.91 8.19 -11.72
N ALA A 193 11.64 7.28 -11.06
CA ALA A 193 12.38 6.19 -11.71
C ALA A 193 11.91 4.85 -11.14
N ILE A 194 11.79 3.83 -11.99
CA ILE A 194 11.45 2.47 -11.57
C ILE A 194 12.65 1.83 -10.90
N VAL A 195 12.53 1.47 -9.61
CA VAL A 195 13.55 0.73 -8.86
C VAL A 195 13.30 -0.77 -8.91
N GLU A 196 12.05 -1.18 -8.76
CA GLU A 196 11.62 -2.58 -8.82
C GLU A 196 10.23 -2.68 -9.45
N ASN A 197 10.03 -3.67 -10.31
CA ASN A 197 8.72 -4.04 -10.86
C ASN A 197 8.74 -5.57 -11.06
N LYS A 198 8.50 -6.32 -9.98
CA LYS A 198 8.62 -7.78 -9.99
C LYS A 198 7.35 -8.45 -9.52
N VAL A 199 7.00 -9.55 -10.20
CA VAL A 199 5.90 -10.41 -9.79
C VAL A 199 6.33 -11.30 -8.62
N HIS A 200 5.49 -11.33 -7.59
CA HIS A 200 5.64 -12.15 -6.40
C HIS A 200 4.36 -12.94 -6.13
N GLN A 201 4.51 -14.13 -5.58
CA GLN A 201 3.40 -14.89 -4.99
C GLN A 201 3.28 -14.45 -3.53
N TYR A 202 2.38 -13.50 -3.24
CA TYR A 202 2.18 -13.01 -1.88
C TYR A 202 0.80 -13.35 -1.28
N ARG A 203 0.02 -14.14 -2.01
CA ARG A 203 -1.26 -14.72 -1.56
C ARG A 203 -1.50 -16.05 -2.27
N LYS A 204 -1.94 -17.06 -1.52
CA LYS A 204 -2.05 -18.44 -1.99
C LYS A 204 -3.07 -18.62 -3.14
N ASP A 205 -4.17 -17.88 -3.10
CA ASP A 205 -5.34 -18.08 -3.96
C ASP A 205 -5.53 -16.97 -5.02
N ALA A 206 -4.61 -16.04 -5.13
CA ALA A 206 -4.61 -15.06 -6.18
C ALA A 206 -3.41 -15.30 -7.09
N GLY A 207 -3.60 -15.25 -8.36
CA GLY A 207 -2.49 -15.19 -9.32
C GLY A 207 -1.40 -14.25 -8.82
N GLY A 208 -0.23 -14.21 -9.40
CA GLY A 208 0.87 -13.32 -8.95
C GLY A 208 0.44 -11.87 -8.83
N GLY A 209 1.12 -11.11 -8.02
CA GLY A 209 0.99 -9.66 -7.94
C GLY A 209 2.37 -9.02 -7.94
N ARG A 210 2.44 -7.77 -8.37
CA ARG A 210 3.69 -7.02 -8.48
C ARG A 210 4.01 -6.29 -7.19
N ILE A 211 5.28 -6.30 -6.83
CA ILE A 211 5.86 -5.28 -5.96
C ILE A 211 6.44 -4.21 -6.87
N LEU A 212 5.83 -3.04 -6.85
CA LEU A 212 6.26 -1.87 -7.59
C LEU A 212 6.98 -0.92 -6.63
N ILE A 213 8.23 -0.57 -6.94
CA ILE A 213 8.99 0.44 -6.19
C ILE A 213 9.36 1.55 -7.17
N LEU A 214 8.83 2.75 -6.93
CA LEU A 214 9.17 3.97 -7.65
C LEU A 214 9.99 4.88 -6.74
N ARG A 215 11.04 5.50 -7.27
CA ARG A 215 11.78 6.56 -6.58
C ARG A 215 11.34 7.90 -7.14
N SER A 216 10.88 8.80 -6.30
CA SER A 216 10.60 10.20 -6.66
C SER A 216 11.89 10.93 -7.05
N ILE A 217 11.82 11.82 -8.05
CA ILE A 217 12.96 12.60 -8.59
C ILE A 217 12.81 14.08 -8.22
#